data_7a0041eb7f0edc20daa9d4b5f85eae0d
#
_entry.id   7a0041eb7f0edc20daa9d4b5f85eae0d
#
_cell.length_a   1.000
_cell.length_b   1.000
_cell.length_c   1.000
_cell.angle_alpha   90.00
_cell.angle_beta   90.00
_cell.angle_gamma   90.00
#
_symmetry.space_group_name_H-M   'P 1'
#
loop_
_entity.id
_entity.type
_entity.pdbx_description
1 polymer ?
#
loop_
_entity_poly.entity_id
_entity_poly.type
_entity_poly.pdbx_seq_one_letter_code
_entity_poly.pdbx_strand_id
1 'polypeptide(L)'
;MEPETQSISNSTTKSSTNISTNSTTNSPSGIKIYPPVLAGALLAATLILHFILPENRTVAWHHVIGLLMVALGVGISAFAAAIFQARDTTKNPYGEPSKFVVQAPYTFTRNPMYLGLTTLLAGFAIFFGSIVMLIAPAVFAFIIDGKVIPQEEATMERLFGQQYLDYKARVRRWL
;
A
#
# COMPACT_ATOMS: atom_id res chain seq x y z
N MET A 1 39.20 -59.58 42.87
CA MET A 1 39.54 -58.52 43.87
C MET A 1 38.91 -57.23 43.36
N GLU A 2 37.62 -57.14 43.70
CA GLU A 2 36.89 -55.85 43.51
C GLU A 2 37.25 -54.88 44.67
N PRO A 3 37.12 -53.61 44.44
CA PRO A 3 36.20 -52.91 45.30
C PRO A 3 35.22 -51.94 44.55
N GLU A 4 34.04 -51.96 45.10
CA GLU A 4 32.94 -51.05 45.03
C GLU A 4 33.29 -49.57 44.75
N THR A 5 32.53 -48.94 43.91
CA THR A 5 32.46 -47.47 43.87
C THR A 5 31.02 -47.00 43.95
N GLN A 6 30.77 -46.23 44.99
CA GLN A 6 29.51 -45.70 45.44
C GLN A 6 28.79 -44.79 44.41
N SER A 7 27.51 -45.01 44.28
CA SER A 7 26.52 -44.13 43.73
C SER A 7 26.37 -42.86 44.53
N ILE A 8 26.63 -41.68 43.94
CA ILE A 8 26.21 -40.39 44.46
C ILE A 8 25.10 -39.88 43.59
N SER A 9 23.89 -39.97 44.09
CA SER A 9 22.71 -39.34 43.51
C SER A 9 22.77 -37.81 43.76
N ASN A 10 22.92 -37.04 42.72
CA ASN A 10 22.70 -35.60 42.74
C ASN A 10 21.35 -35.28 42.12
N SER A 11 20.37 -35.12 42.99
CA SER A 11 19.07 -34.54 42.68
C SER A 11 19.22 -33.02 42.46
N THR A 12 19.41 -32.58 41.25
CA THR A 12 19.34 -31.15 40.91
C THR A 12 17.93 -30.81 40.47
N THR A 13 17.20 -30.20 41.38
CA THR A 13 15.88 -29.60 41.15
C THR A 13 15.99 -28.52 40.10
N LYS A 14 15.54 -28.81 38.88
CA LYS A 14 15.35 -27.77 37.85
C LYS A 14 14.09 -26.98 38.18
N SER A 15 14.29 -25.84 38.81
CA SER A 15 13.27 -24.80 38.90
C SER A 15 13.03 -24.21 37.50
N SER A 16 11.97 -24.66 36.83
CA SER A 16 11.53 -24.11 35.57
C SER A 16 10.81 -22.79 35.86
N THR A 17 11.56 -21.70 35.80
CA THR A 17 10.97 -20.36 35.78
C THR A 17 10.36 -20.15 34.39
N ASN A 18 9.09 -20.44 34.25
CA ASN A 18 8.30 -20.05 33.09
C ASN A 18 8.18 -18.52 33.05
N ILE A 19 9.13 -17.86 32.38
CA ILE A 19 8.97 -16.46 32.00
C ILE A 19 8.01 -16.48 30.82
N SER A 20 6.72 -16.36 31.13
CA SER A 20 5.68 -16.05 30.16
C SER A 20 5.88 -14.60 29.69
N THR A 21 6.75 -14.41 28.70
CA THR A 21 6.82 -13.14 27.96
C THR A 21 5.57 -13.03 27.09
N ASN A 22 4.46 -12.62 27.67
CA ASN A 22 3.35 -12.05 26.93
C ASN A 22 3.84 -10.75 26.29
N SER A 23 4.55 -10.86 25.18
CA SER A 23 4.70 -9.74 24.24
C SER A 23 3.36 -9.55 23.54
N THR A 24 2.43 -8.89 24.23
CA THR A 24 1.30 -8.24 23.61
C THR A 24 1.89 -7.17 22.70
N THR A 25 2.18 -7.53 21.44
CA THR A 25 2.42 -6.55 20.39
C THR A 25 1.07 -5.85 20.20
N ASN A 26 0.88 -4.75 20.93
CA ASN A 26 -0.16 -3.78 20.63
C ASN A 26 0.14 -3.23 19.23
N SER A 27 -0.36 -3.91 18.20
CA SER A 27 -0.54 -3.29 16.89
C SER A 27 -1.45 -2.08 17.12
N PRO A 28 -1.01 -0.87 16.79
CA PRO A 28 -1.90 0.27 16.88
C PRO A 28 -3.12 -0.06 16.02
N SER A 29 -4.31 0.02 16.61
CA SER A 29 -5.60 -0.14 15.94
C SER A 29 -5.82 1.03 14.97
N GLY A 30 -4.94 1.15 13.99
CA GLY A 30 -5.08 2.09 12.89
C GLY A 30 -6.19 1.63 11.98
N ILE A 31 -7.09 2.53 11.62
CA ILE A 31 -8.11 2.30 10.58
C ILE A 31 -7.39 1.78 9.34
N LYS A 32 -7.67 0.53 8.95
CA LYS A 32 -7.14 -0.03 7.71
C LYS A 32 -7.77 0.70 6.54
N ILE A 33 -6.99 1.54 5.88
CA ILE A 33 -7.42 2.26 4.68
C ILE A 33 -7.22 1.33 3.48
N TYR A 34 -8.30 1.02 2.79
CA TYR A 34 -8.27 0.29 1.52
C TYR A 34 -8.24 1.30 0.37
N PRO A 35 -7.09 1.49 -0.34
CA PRO A 35 -6.93 2.56 -1.31
C PRO A 35 -7.97 2.59 -2.44
N PRO A 36 -8.39 1.45 -3.04
CA PRO A 36 -9.45 1.48 -4.05
C PRO A 36 -10.82 1.91 -3.49
N VAL A 37 -11.14 1.53 -2.25
CA VAL A 37 -12.38 1.94 -1.58
C VAL A 37 -12.35 3.43 -1.27
N LEU A 38 -11.22 3.95 -0.80
CA LEU A 38 -11.03 5.38 -0.58
C LEU A 38 -11.20 6.17 -1.87
N ALA A 39 -10.57 5.72 -2.97
CA ALA A 39 -10.69 6.36 -4.28
C ALA A 39 -12.16 6.38 -4.76
N GLY A 40 -12.87 5.26 -4.64
CA GLY A 40 -14.29 5.16 -4.99
C GLY A 40 -15.18 6.07 -4.15
N ALA A 41 -14.94 6.15 -2.84
CA ALA A 41 -15.69 7.01 -1.93
C ALA A 41 -15.47 8.50 -2.23
N LEU A 42 -14.22 8.91 -2.49
CA LEU A 42 -13.89 10.29 -2.87
C LEU A 42 -14.48 10.65 -4.22
N LEU A 43 -14.43 9.74 -5.20
CA LEU A 43 -15.06 9.96 -6.51
C LEU A 43 -16.57 10.15 -6.36
N ALA A 44 -17.25 9.27 -5.62
CA ALA A 44 -18.68 9.37 -5.38
C ALA A 44 -19.06 10.68 -4.67
N ALA A 45 -18.34 11.05 -3.62
CA ALA A 45 -18.59 12.27 -2.87
C ALA A 45 -18.42 13.52 -3.74
N THR A 46 -17.32 13.61 -4.51
CA THR A 46 -17.07 14.75 -5.39
C THR A 46 -18.00 14.80 -6.59
N LEU A 47 -18.46 13.63 -7.08
CA LEU A 47 -19.48 13.56 -8.13
C LEU A 47 -20.83 14.08 -7.64
N ILE A 48 -21.26 13.69 -6.43
CA ILE A 48 -22.47 14.23 -5.81
C ILE A 48 -22.36 15.77 -5.67
N LEU A 49 -21.22 16.23 -5.17
CA LEU A 49 -20.97 17.66 -4.99
C LEU A 49 -20.98 18.43 -6.31
N HIS A 50 -20.43 17.84 -7.39
CA HIS A 50 -20.48 18.39 -8.75
C HIS A 50 -21.91 18.62 -9.26
N PHE A 51 -22.86 17.72 -8.94
CA PHE A 51 -24.26 17.89 -9.36
C PHE A 51 -25.04 18.88 -8.48
N ILE A 52 -24.61 19.10 -7.24
CA ILE A 52 -25.25 20.06 -6.31
C ILE A 52 -24.78 21.49 -6.56
N LEU A 53 -23.48 21.67 -6.87
CA LEU A 53 -22.89 22.98 -7.05
C LEU A 53 -22.97 23.42 -8.52
N PRO A 54 -23.41 24.69 -8.79
CA PRO A 54 -23.39 25.22 -10.13
C PRO A 54 -21.95 25.50 -10.57
N GLU A 55 -21.45 24.77 -11.57
CA GLU A 55 -20.14 25.00 -12.18
C GLU A 55 -20.30 25.45 -13.64
N ASN A 56 -19.53 26.46 -14.05
CA ASN A 56 -19.47 26.89 -15.45
C ASN A 56 -18.61 25.91 -16.26
N ARG A 57 -19.22 25.18 -17.16
CA ARG A 57 -18.56 24.22 -18.06
C ARG A 57 -18.19 24.93 -19.35
N THR A 58 -16.89 24.98 -19.67
CA THR A 58 -16.44 25.90 -20.72
C THR A 58 -15.86 25.27 -21.98
N VAL A 59 -15.54 23.95 -22.05
CA VAL A 59 -14.79 23.41 -23.21
C VAL A 59 -15.21 22.00 -23.61
N ALA A 60 -15.56 21.79 -24.88
CA ALA A 60 -16.09 20.50 -25.37
C ALA A 60 -15.05 19.36 -25.49
N TRP A 61 -13.77 19.67 -25.64
CA TRP A 61 -12.71 18.64 -25.87
C TRP A 61 -12.10 18.05 -24.60
N HIS A 62 -12.43 18.59 -23.42
CA HIS A 62 -11.98 18.05 -22.14
C HIS A 62 -12.45 16.60 -21.89
N HIS A 63 -13.61 16.19 -22.44
CA HIS A 63 -14.12 14.83 -22.31
C HIS A 63 -13.14 13.79 -22.89
N VAL A 64 -12.54 14.07 -24.06
CA VAL A 64 -11.60 13.14 -24.70
C VAL A 64 -10.34 12.99 -23.85
N ILE A 65 -9.77 14.10 -23.39
CA ILE A 65 -8.57 14.07 -22.53
C ILE A 65 -8.88 13.38 -21.21
N GLY A 66 -10.01 13.72 -20.58
CA GLY A 66 -10.45 13.08 -19.33
C GLY A 66 -10.61 11.56 -19.49
N LEU A 67 -11.25 11.11 -20.57
CA LEU A 67 -11.42 9.69 -20.86
C LEU A 67 -10.07 8.98 -21.08
N LEU A 68 -9.16 9.60 -21.82
CA LEU A 68 -7.81 9.05 -22.01
C LEU A 68 -7.04 8.95 -20.68
N MET A 69 -7.16 9.95 -19.81
CA MET A 69 -6.56 9.90 -18.48
C MET A 69 -7.17 8.83 -17.58
N VAL A 70 -8.50 8.64 -17.63
CA VAL A 70 -9.18 7.54 -16.93
C VAL A 70 -8.64 6.20 -17.40
N ALA A 71 -8.60 5.99 -18.71
CA ALA A 71 -8.08 4.74 -19.31
C ALA A 71 -6.61 4.49 -18.92
N LEU A 72 -5.78 5.53 -18.96
CA LEU A 72 -4.38 5.48 -18.55
C LEU A 72 -4.26 5.10 -17.06
N GLY A 73 -5.03 5.75 -16.20
CA GLY A 73 -5.03 5.49 -14.75
C GLY A 73 -5.45 4.06 -14.41
N VAL A 74 -6.50 3.55 -15.06
CA VAL A 74 -6.93 2.14 -14.95
C VAL A 74 -5.81 1.23 -15.45
N GLY A 75 -5.23 1.50 -16.62
CA GLY A 75 -4.18 0.70 -17.21
C GLY A 75 -2.94 0.58 -16.31
N ILE A 76 -2.45 1.70 -15.79
CA ILE A 76 -1.30 1.72 -14.88
C ILE A 76 -1.61 0.93 -13.60
N SER A 77 -2.76 1.17 -12.96
CA SER A 77 -3.15 0.47 -11.73
C SER A 77 -3.32 -1.03 -11.95
N ALA A 78 -4.03 -1.42 -13.01
CA ALA A 78 -4.27 -2.83 -13.32
C ALA A 78 -2.97 -3.56 -13.69
N PHE A 79 -2.10 -2.94 -14.48
CA PHE A 79 -0.79 -3.50 -14.86
C PHE A 79 0.11 -3.68 -13.64
N ALA A 80 0.19 -2.67 -12.76
CA ALA A 80 0.96 -2.77 -11.54
C ALA A 80 0.43 -3.86 -10.60
N ALA A 81 -0.90 -3.95 -10.43
CA ALA A 81 -1.54 -4.99 -9.63
C ALA A 81 -1.31 -6.39 -10.22
N ALA A 82 -1.40 -6.55 -11.54
CA ALA A 82 -1.17 -7.83 -12.20
C ALA A 82 0.27 -8.33 -12.02
N ILE A 83 1.27 -7.44 -12.13
CA ILE A 83 2.68 -7.80 -11.89
C ILE A 83 2.90 -8.17 -10.43
N PHE A 84 2.31 -7.43 -9.50
CA PHE A 84 2.42 -7.74 -8.07
C PHE A 84 1.81 -9.12 -7.76
N GLN A 85 0.60 -9.39 -8.24
CA GLN A 85 -0.09 -10.68 -8.06
C GLN A 85 0.63 -11.86 -8.74
N ALA A 86 1.20 -11.66 -9.93
CA ALA A 86 1.95 -12.71 -10.63
C ALA A 86 3.23 -13.12 -9.91
N ARG A 87 3.77 -12.27 -9.05
CA ARG A 87 5.00 -12.52 -8.27
C ARG A 87 4.73 -12.99 -6.86
N ASP A 88 3.59 -12.64 -6.30
CA ASP A 88 3.16 -13.09 -4.99
C ASP A 88 2.53 -14.48 -5.12
N THR A 89 3.31 -15.49 -4.83
CA THR A 89 2.85 -16.89 -4.82
C THR A 89 1.97 -17.21 -3.60
N THR A 90 1.81 -16.26 -2.69
CA THR A 90 0.95 -16.42 -1.52
C THR A 90 -0.49 -16.09 -1.91
N LYS A 91 -1.38 -17.09 -1.84
CA LYS A 91 -2.83 -16.96 -2.13
C LYS A 91 -3.59 -16.07 -1.12
N ASN A 92 -2.89 -15.38 -0.24
CA ASN A 92 -3.49 -14.51 0.77
C ASN A 92 -3.35 -13.05 0.35
N PRO A 93 -4.42 -12.37 -0.10
CA PRO A 93 -4.39 -10.96 -0.51
C PRO A 93 -4.09 -9.99 0.65
N TYR A 94 -4.07 -10.47 1.89
CA TYR A 94 -3.75 -9.71 3.10
C TYR A 94 -2.41 -10.12 3.73
N GLY A 95 -1.65 -10.99 3.05
CA GLY A 95 -0.34 -11.46 3.51
C GLY A 95 0.78 -10.46 3.23
N GLU A 96 1.87 -10.60 3.99
CA GLU A 96 3.10 -9.84 3.70
C GLU A 96 3.71 -10.31 2.37
N PRO A 97 4.26 -9.38 1.55
CA PRO A 97 4.84 -9.74 0.25
C PRO A 97 6.03 -10.70 0.45
N SER A 98 5.97 -11.82 -0.24
CA SER A 98 6.99 -12.87 -0.16
C SER A 98 8.20 -12.61 -1.07
N LYS A 99 8.07 -11.71 -2.05
CA LYS A 99 9.12 -11.37 -3.01
C LYS A 99 9.20 -9.88 -3.26
N PHE A 100 10.43 -9.38 -3.36
CA PHE A 100 10.70 -8.01 -3.74
C PHE A 100 10.61 -7.85 -5.27
N VAL A 101 9.68 -7.01 -5.75
CA VAL A 101 9.43 -6.82 -7.18
C VAL A 101 10.06 -5.52 -7.66
N VAL A 102 11.07 -5.63 -8.52
CA VAL A 102 11.75 -4.48 -9.17
C VAL A 102 11.64 -4.63 -10.68
N GLN A 103 10.43 -4.55 -11.21
CA GLN A 103 10.14 -4.56 -12.66
C GLN A 103 9.23 -3.40 -13.02
N ALA A 104 9.20 -3.01 -14.29
CA ALA A 104 8.22 -2.01 -14.74
C ALA A 104 6.80 -2.42 -14.32
N PRO A 105 5.99 -1.51 -13.77
CA PRO A 105 6.20 -0.07 -13.65
C PRO A 105 6.97 0.38 -12.37
N TYR A 106 7.36 -0.53 -11.48
CA TYR A 106 8.04 -0.25 -10.20
C TYR A 106 9.48 0.27 -10.36
N THR A 107 10.03 0.27 -11.59
CA THR A 107 11.32 0.91 -11.89
C THR A 107 11.22 2.43 -12.06
N PHE A 108 10.03 2.94 -12.36
CA PHE A 108 9.78 4.38 -12.58
C PHE A 108 9.23 5.07 -11.34
N THR A 109 8.37 4.40 -10.60
CA THR A 109 7.77 4.88 -9.36
C THR A 109 7.64 3.72 -8.38
N ARG A 110 7.77 4.00 -7.08
CA ARG A 110 7.56 2.97 -6.04
C ARG A 110 6.09 2.65 -5.82
N ASN A 111 5.18 3.53 -6.24
CA ASN A 111 3.75 3.42 -5.98
C ASN A 111 2.88 3.51 -7.25
N PRO A 112 3.13 2.67 -8.28
CA PRO A 112 2.44 2.79 -9.57
C PRO A 112 0.92 2.58 -9.47
N MET A 113 0.45 1.72 -8.56
CA MET A 113 -1.00 1.53 -8.34
C MET A 113 -1.67 2.83 -7.85
N TYR A 114 -1.05 3.54 -6.91
CA TYR A 114 -1.59 4.79 -6.38
C TYR A 114 -1.47 5.94 -7.38
N LEU A 115 -0.39 5.98 -8.14
CA LEU A 115 -0.25 6.91 -9.26
C LEU A 115 -1.38 6.73 -10.27
N GLY A 116 -1.69 5.48 -10.64
CA GLY A 116 -2.80 5.16 -11.54
C GLY A 116 -4.16 5.57 -10.97
N LEU A 117 -4.45 5.30 -9.69
CA LEU A 117 -5.70 5.72 -9.05
C LEU A 117 -5.82 7.25 -8.98
N THR A 118 -4.73 7.95 -8.68
CA THR A 118 -4.70 9.43 -8.68
C THR A 118 -4.97 9.99 -10.08
N THR A 119 -4.33 9.41 -11.10
CA THR A 119 -4.53 9.77 -12.50
C THR A 119 -5.98 9.52 -12.95
N LEU A 120 -6.57 8.39 -12.55
CA LEU A 120 -7.97 8.06 -12.80
C LEU A 120 -8.91 9.11 -12.20
N LEU A 121 -8.72 9.48 -10.92
CA LEU A 121 -9.55 10.51 -10.27
C LEU A 121 -9.41 11.87 -10.95
N ALA A 122 -8.19 12.26 -11.32
CA ALA A 122 -7.93 13.49 -12.08
C ALA A 122 -8.59 13.43 -13.47
N GLY A 123 -8.55 12.27 -14.11
CA GLY A 123 -9.22 12.03 -15.39
C GLY A 123 -10.73 12.25 -15.32
N PHE A 124 -11.39 11.77 -14.27
CA PHE A 124 -12.81 12.06 -14.04
C PHE A 124 -13.08 13.54 -13.82
N ALA A 125 -12.26 14.24 -13.03
CA ALA A 125 -12.41 15.67 -12.84
C ALA A 125 -12.32 16.45 -14.15
N ILE A 126 -11.37 16.10 -15.01
CA ILE A 126 -11.21 16.69 -16.35
C ILE A 126 -12.39 16.28 -17.25
N PHE A 127 -12.80 15.01 -17.24
CA PHE A 127 -13.93 14.52 -18.05
C PHE A 127 -15.22 15.30 -17.77
N PHE A 128 -15.53 15.57 -16.50
CA PHE A 128 -16.69 16.36 -16.11
C PHE A 128 -16.45 17.89 -16.23
N GLY A 129 -15.22 18.32 -16.47
CA GLY A 129 -14.85 19.75 -16.48
C GLY A 129 -15.08 20.43 -15.14
N SER A 130 -14.88 19.72 -14.02
CA SER A 130 -15.24 20.14 -12.69
C SER A 130 -14.00 20.41 -11.82
N ILE A 131 -13.87 21.65 -11.37
CA ILE A 131 -12.82 22.05 -10.42
C ILE A 131 -13.04 21.37 -9.06
N VAL A 132 -14.31 21.23 -8.65
CA VAL A 132 -14.66 20.59 -7.37
C VAL A 132 -14.21 19.12 -7.35
N MET A 133 -14.30 18.43 -8.48
CA MET A 133 -13.85 17.04 -8.56
C MET A 133 -12.32 16.88 -8.44
N LEU A 134 -11.51 17.95 -8.63
CA LEU A 134 -10.06 17.90 -8.38
C LEU A 134 -9.71 17.73 -6.89
N ILE A 135 -10.67 17.94 -5.99
CA ILE A 135 -10.50 17.63 -4.57
C ILE A 135 -10.22 16.14 -4.36
N ALA A 136 -10.87 15.26 -5.14
CA ALA A 136 -10.70 13.80 -5.00
C ALA A 136 -9.25 13.34 -5.19
N PRO A 137 -8.56 13.61 -6.31
CA PRO A 137 -7.17 13.20 -6.48
C PRO A 137 -6.22 13.88 -5.49
N ALA A 138 -6.46 15.15 -5.11
CA ALA A 138 -5.63 15.86 -4.15
C ALA A 138 -5.73 15.24 -2.74
N VAL A 139 -6.94 15.01 -2.25
CA VAL A 139 -7.19 14.38 -0.93
C VAL A 139 -6.70 12.93 -0.93
N PHE A 140 -6.95 12.19 -2.02
CA PHE A 140 -6.46 10.82 -2.17
C PHE A 140 -4.93 10.76 -2.07
N ALA A 141 -4.22 11.54 -2.88
CA ALA A 141 -2.77 11.57 -2.86
C ALA A 141 -2.21 11.97 -1.49
N PHE A 142 -2.80 12.98 -0.83
CA PHE A 142 -2.40 13.42 0.50
C PHE A 142 -2.56 12.32 1.57
N ILE A 143 -3.70 11.62 1.59
CA ILE A 143 -3.96 10.55 2.55
C ILE A 143 -3.03 9.36 2.29
N ILE A 144 -2.87 8.96 1.03
CA ILE A 144 -2.02 7.84 0.66
C ILE A 144 -0.55 8.13 0.98
N ASP A 145 -0.06 9.31 0.61
CA ASP A 145 1.34 9.70 0.87
C ASP A 145 1.66 9.81 2.37
N GLY A 146 0.71 10.33 3.16
CA GLY A 146 0.94 10.59 4.58
C GLY A 146 0.64 9.39 5.50
N LYS A 147 -0.24 8.46 5.10
CA LYS A 147 -0.70 7.38 5.99
C LYS A 147 -0.42 5.98 5.47
N VAL A 148 -0.63 5.73 4.18
CA VAL A 148 -0.55 4.38 3.64
C VAL A 148 0.88 4.04 3.22
N ILE A 149 1.48 4.86 2.37
CA ILE A 149 2.84 4.61 1.85
C ILE A 149 3.88 4.47 2.96
N PRO A 150 3.91 5.31 4.02
CA PRO A 150 4.90 5.13 5.08
C PRO A 150 4.81 3.79 5.81
N GLN A 151 3.59 3.25 6.00
CA GLN A 151 3.39 1.95 6.63
C GLN A 151 3.85 0.81 5.71
N GLU A 152 3.57 0.91 4.41
CA GLU A 152 4.03 -0.05 3.41
C GLU A 152 5.56 0.00 3.28
N GLU A 153 6.15 1.20 3.19
CA GLU A 153 7.61 1.38 3.14
C GLU A 153 8.30 0.78 4.39
N ALA A 154 7.77 1.02 5.59
CA ALA A 154 8.30 0.44 6.82
C ALA A 154 8.20 -1.10 6.84
N THR A 155 7.11 -1.65 6.29
CA THR A 155 6.97 -3.11 6.14
C THR A 155 7.98 -3.67 5.16
N MET A 156 8.19 -3.01 4.02
CA MET A 156 9.17 -3.41 3.01
C MET A 156 10.61 -3.32 3.54
N GLU A 157 10.93 -2.27 4.30
CA GLU A 157 12.24 -2.13 4.98
C GLU A 157 12.48 -3.25 5.98
N ARG A 158 11.47 -3.62 6.77
CA ARG A 158 11.55 -4.73 7.73
C ARG A 158 11.75 -6.09 7.05
N LEU A 159 11.07 -6.34 5.92
CA LEU A 159 11.10 -7.62 5.22
C LEU A 159 12.34 -7.81 4.33
N PHE A 160 12.78 -6.75 3.66
CA PHE A 160 13.82 -6.82 2.62
C PHE A 160 15.09 -6.04 2.97
N GLY A 161 15.11 -5.30 4.09
CA GLY A 161 16.30 -4.65 4.63
C GLY A 161 17.04 -3.79 3.61
N GLN A 162 18.36 -4.03 3.48
CA GLN A 162 19.24 -3.24 2.61
C GLN A 162 18.81 -3.25 1.14
N GLN A 163 18.26 -4.37 0.66
CA GLN A 163 17.77 -4.47 -0.72
C GLN A 163 16.68 -3.44 -1.04
N TYR A 164 15.76 -3.22 -0.07
CA TYR A 164 14.73 -2.19 -0.23
C TYR A 164 15.30 -0.77 -0.10
N LEU A 165 16.25 -0.54 0.80
CA LEU A 165 16.90 0.77 0.96
C LEU A 165 17.64 1.19 -0.32
N ASP A 166 18.36 0.28 -0.97
CA ASP A 166 19.04 0.53 -2.24
C ASP A 166 18.05 0.86 -3.37
N TYR A 167 16.90 0.20 -3.38
CA TYR A 167 15.82 0.50 -4.31
C TYR A 167 15.22 1.88 -4.03
N LYS A 168 14.93 2.20 -2.77
CA LYS A 168 14.39 3.48 -2.30
C LYS A 168 15.29 4.66 -2.66
N ALA A 169 16.61 4.47 -2.68
CA ALA A 169 17.57 5.47 -3.08
C ALA A 169 17.55 5.78 -4.59
N ARG A 170 17.13 4.82 -5.42
CA ARG A 170 17.15 4.93 -6.89
C ARG A 170 15.80 5.29 -7.51
N VAL A 171 14.70 4.88 -6.89
CA VAL A 171 13.36 5.05 -7.43
C VAL A 171 12.57 6.01 -6.55
N ARG A 172 11.93 7.00 -7.18
CA ARG A 172 11.12 7.99 -6.45
C ARG A 172 9.81 7.40 -5.94
N ARG A 173 9.19 8.07 -4.97
CA ARG A 173 7.91 7.65 -4.39
C ARG A 173 6.78 7.78 -5.41
N TRP A 174 6.74 8.91 -6.14
CA TRP A 174 5.75 9.19 -7.17
C TRP A 174 6.39 9.20 -8.58
N LEU A 175 6.98 10.29 -8.98
CA LEU A 175 7.65 10.49 -10.29
C LEU A 175 8.97 11.27 -10.11
#